data_71b9d264f699b1426275d38845dc2874
#
_entry.id   71b9d264f699b1426275d38845dc2874
#
_cell.length_a   1.000
_cell.length_b   1.000
_cell.length_c   1.000
_cell.angle_alpha   90.00
_cell.angle_beta   90.00
_cell.angle_gamma   90.00
#
_symmetry.space_group_name_H-M   'P 1'
#
loop_
_entity.id
_entity.type
_entity.pdbx_description
1 polymer ?
#
loop_
_entity_poly.entity_id
_entity_poly.type
_entity_poly.pdbx_seq_one_letter_code
_entity_poly.pdbx_strand_id
1 'polypeptide(L)'
;MKEADFRREIKSEPGTAYLFFGEEDYTKNHAVALARECIVGDSSFAMFNEMKLDALSYSPDALIDMFATPPMMSDRKLILITGLDFIGMKASELDGLISALSLLEEYDFNTVIISTSADRFDEGILTGRRPKPSAALSKLSEVLTPVQFEKNSPARLALWAQKHYEHNGVIADANTAGFTVQYCGRDMYTLAEEIRKISYYVLSCGRQSVTVDDIRLVGVNSIEYDTYAFSNAICARQKDAALNILLDMKRNRIDPIMIMGEVSGTIYNIVSTSILLSDGLTLGEISKILGVHEYAVSLFAKSASGIQNPKRLLSLCREADLDIKSNMEGYLALEKLICTM
;
A
#
# COMPACT_ATOMS: atom_id res chain seq x y z
N MET A 1 -18.45 2.21 6.64
CA MET A 1 -18.60 0.81 6.14
C MET A 1 -17.22 0.23 5.82
N LYS A 2 -17.01 -1.09 5.93
CA LYS A 2 -15.78 -1.74 5.44
C LYS A 2 -15.97 -2.27 4.01
N GLU A 3 -14.85 -2.46 3.28
CA GLU A 3 -14.85 -3.00 1.92
C GLU A 3 -15.70 -4.26 1.75
N ALA A 4 -15.62 -5.22 2.70
CA ALA A 4 -16.35 -6.47 2.61
C ALA A 4 -17.88 -6.29 2.68
N ASP A 5 -18.35 -5.28 3.39
CA ASP A 5 -19.78 -4.95 3.49
C ASP A 5 -20.25 -4.29 2.20
N PHE A 6 -19.44 -3.36 1.65
CA PHE A 6 -19.71 -2.77 0.34
C PHE A 6 -19.83 -3.84 -0.76
N ARG A 7 -18.90 -4.82 -0.80
CA ARG A 7 -18.93 -5.91 -1.79
C ARG A 7 -20.17 -6.79 -1.71
N ARG A 8 -20.81 -6.88 -0.54
CA ARG A 8 -22.08 -7.59 -0.38
C ARG A 8 -23.25 -6.72 -0.83
N GLU A 9 -23.28 -5.47 -0.38
CA GLU A 9 -24.35 -4.52 -0.66
C GLU A 9 -24.48 -4.23 -2.14
N ILE A 10 -23.37 -3.95 -2.83
CA ILE A 10 -23.39 -3.62 -4.27
C ILE A 10 -23.96 -4.74 -5.15
N LYS A 11 -23.89 -6.00 -4.69
CA LYS A 11 -24.42 -7.18 -5.39
C LYS A 11 -25.90 -7.44 -5.12
N SER A 12 -26.41 -7.01 -3.97
CA SER A 12 -27.77 -7.25 -3.54
C SER A 12 -28.68 -6.04 -3.77
N GLU A 13 -28.33 -4.93 -3.15
CA GLU A 13 -29.14 -3.69 -3.17
C GLU A 13 -28.19 -2.49 -3.15
N PRO A 14 -27.72 -2.02 -4.33
CA PRO A 14 -26.81 -0.88 -4.42
C PRO A 14 -27.40 0.37 -3.80
N GLY A 15 -26.66 1.02 -2.91
CA GLY A 15 -26.98 2.34 -2.39
C GLY A 15 -26.83 3.44 -3.44
N THR A 16 -27.24 4.65 -3.10
CA THR A 16 -27.23 5.80 -4.02
C THR A 16 -25.87 6.50 -4.08
N ALA A 17 -25.11 6.57 -2.96
CA ALA A 17 -23.84 7.26 -2.93
C ALA A 17 -22.82 6.62 -1.97
N TYR A 18 -21.57 6.56 -2.43
CA TYR A 18 -20.42 6.02 -1.67
C TYR A 18 -19.22 6.94 -1.76
N LEU A 19 -18.47 7.06 -0.66
CA LEU A 19 -17.13 7.66 -0.63
C LEU A 19 -16.09 6.57 -0.39
N PHE A 20 -15.21 6.32 -1.34
CA PHE A 20 -14.08 5.41 -1.22
C PHE A 20 -12.83 6.20 -0.81
N PHE A 21 -12.29 5.89 0.36
CA PHE A 21 -11.11 6.54 0.91
C PHE A 21 -10.19 5.52 1.61
N GLY A 22 -8.98 5.93 1.95
CA GLY A 22 -7.96 5.07 2.56
C GLY A 22 -6.79 4.77 1.64
N GLU A 23 -5.82 4.01 2.15
CA GLU A 23 -4.50 3.87 1.52
C GLU A 23 -4.41 2.75 0.46
N GLU A 24 -5.41 1.85 0.35
CA GLU A 24 -5.32 0.68 -0.53
C GLU A 24 -6.03 0.91 -1.86
N ASP A 25 -5.31 1.53 -2.80
CA ASP A 25 -5.84 1.90 -4.12
C ASP A 25 -6.19 0.67 -4.98
N TYR A 26 -5.47 -0.43 -4.82
CA TYR A 26 -5.75 -1.67 -5.57
C TYR A 26 -7.17 -2.18 -5.30
N THR A 27 -7.53 -2.31 -4.02
CA THR A 27 -8.86 -2.81 -3.63
C THR A 27 -9.96 -1.78 -3.91
N LYS A 28 -9.66 -0.46 -3.84
CA LYS A 28 -10.59 0.59 -4.29
C LYS A 28 -10.95 0.44 -5.77
N ASN A 29 -9.95 0.30 -6.63
CA ASN A 29 -10.18 0.14 -8.07
C ASN A 29 -10.92 -1.17 -8.40
N HIS A 30 -10.63 -2.26 -7.69
CA HIS A 30 -11.38 -3.50 -7.82
C HIS A 30 -12.83 -3.37 -7.33
N ALA A 31 -13.09 -2.56 -6.29
CA ALA A 31 -14.45 -2.28 -5.82
C ALA A 31 -15.24 -1.43 -6.83
N VAL A 32 -14.60 -0.45 -7.48
CA VAL A 32 -15.19 0.31 -8.59
C VAL A 32 -15.51 -0.61 -9.78
N ALA A 33 -14.58 -1.50 -10.15
CA ALA A 33 -14.81 -2.46 -11.24
C ALA A 33 -16.00 -3.39 -10.93
N LEU A 34 -16.11 -3.88 -9.69
CA LEU A 34 -17.24 -4.69 -9.24
C LEU A 34 -18.57 -3.91 -9.31
N ALA A 35 -18.58 -2.65 -8.86
CA ALA A 35 -19.77 -1.79 -8.96
C ALA A 35 -20.19 -1.59 -10.41
N ARG A 36 -19.23 -1.36 -11.30
CA ARG A 36 -19.47 -1.25 -12.75
C ARG A 36 -20.10 -2.53 -13.30
N GLU A 37 -19.54 -3.69 -12.96
CA GLU A 37 -20.09 -5.00 -13.39
C GLU A 37 -21.53 -5.21 -12.90
N CYS A 38 -21.80 -4.89 -11.62
CA CYS A 38 -23.13 -5.09 -11.03
C CYS A 38 -24.19 -4.09 -11.52
N ILE A 39 -23.83 -2.83 -11.79
CA ILE A 39 -24.77 -1.76 -12.10
C ILE A 39 -24.92 -1.58 -13.62
N VAL A 40 -23.80 -1.56 -14.34
CA VAL A 40 -23.75 -1.25 -15.77
C VAL A 40 -23.76 -2.53 -16.62
N GLY A 41 -23.04 -3.57 -16.17
CA GLY A 41 -22.90 -4.82 -16.89
C GLY A 41 -22.20 -4.68 -18.25
N ASP A 42 -22.36 -5.69 -19.11
CA ASP A 42 -21.79 -5.77 -20.47
C ASP A 42 -22.83 -5.49 -21.57
N SER A 43 -23.79 -4.62 -21.28
CA SER A 43 -24.82 -4.27 -22.28
C SER A 43 -24.26 -3.39 -23.40
N SER A 44 -24.88 -3.43 -24.58
CA SER A 44 -24.53 -2.51 -25.68
C SER A 44 -24.71 -1.04 -25.33
N PHE A 45 -25.44 -0.75 -24.25
CA PHE A 45 -25.71 0.60 -23.74
C PHE A 45 -24.84 0.96 -22.52
N ALA A 46 -23.87 0.10 -22.12
CA ALA A 46 -23.01 0.31 -20.98
C ALA A 46 -22.33 1.69 -20.97
N MET A 47 -21.87 2.13 -22.14
CA MET A 47 -21.22 3.45 -22.30
C MET A 47 -22.11 4.65 -21.96
N PHE A 48 -23.44 4.50 -22.02
CA PHE A 48 -24.40 5.57 -21.67
C PHE A 48 -24.77 5.53 -20.19
N ASN A 49 -24.55 4.39 -19.53
CA ASN A 49 -24.90 4.16 -18.14
C ASN A 49 -23.70 4.26 -17.19
N GLU A 50 -22.49 4.52 -17.71
CA GLU A 50 -21.30 4.84 -16.94
C GLU A 50 -20.85 6.28 -17.26
N MET A 51 -20.95 7.16 -16.27
CA MET A 51 -20.51 8.55 -16.40
C MET A 51 -19.30 8.79 -15.48
N LYS A 52 -18.34 9.60 -15.95
CA LYS A 52 -17.11 9.88 -15.21
C LYS A 52 -16.87 11.37 -15.11
N LEU A 53 -16.56 11.82 -13.91
CA LEU A 53 -16.06 13.15 -13.61
C LEU A 53 -14.69 13.05 -12.97
N ASP A 54 -13.75 13.82 -13.48
CA ASP A 54 -12.47 14.06 -12.79
C ASP A 54 -12.48 15.43 -12.10
N ALA A 55 -11.43 15.72 -11.35
CA ALA A 55 -11.32 16.99 -10.63
C ALA A 55 -11.33 18.23 -11.54
N LEU A 56 -10.99 18.10 -12.83
CA LEU A 56 -10.97 19.22 -13.78
C LEU A 56 -12.34 19.48 -14.39
N SER A 57 -13.11 18.43 -14.61
CA SER A 57 -14.47 18.50 -15.20
C SER A 57 -15.58 18.62 -14.14
N TYR A 58 -15.24 18.43 -12.86
CA TYR A 58 -16.20 18.50 -11.77
C TYR A 58 -16.70 19.92 -11.53
N SER A 59 -18.01 20.07 -11.48
CA SER A 59 -18.72 21.17 -10.84
C SER A 59 -20.04 20.65 -10.24
N PRO A 60 -20.62 21.31 -9.22
CA PRO A 60 -21.93 20.92 -8.70
C PRO A 60 -23.00 20.86 -9.79
N ASP A 61 -23.02 21.84 -10.70
CA ASP A 61 -24.01 21.91 -11.80
C ASP A 61 -23.84 20.73 -12.78
N ALA A 62 -22.58 20.40 -13.17
CA ALA A 62 -22.31 19.26 -14.04
C ALA A 62 -22.74 17.92 -13.39
N LEU A 63 -22.59 17.81 -12.06
CA LEU A 63 -23.03 16.64 -11.32
C LEU A 63 -24.56 16.53 -11.29
N ILE A 64 -25.27 17.65 -11.07
CA ILE A 64 -26.74 17.71 -11.10
C ILE A 64 -27.27 17.35 -12.48
N ASP A 65 -26.70 17.88 -13.56
CA ASP A 65 -27.05 17.53 -14.94
C ASP A 65 -26.88 16.03 -15.20
N MET A 66 -25.82 15.43 -14.65
CA MET A 66 -25.65 13.99 -14.72
C MET A 66 -26.74 13.24 -13.96
N PHE A 67 -27.14 13.70 -12.77
CA PHE A 67 -28.22 13.05 -12.01
C PHE A 67 -29.54 13.05 -12.78
N ALA A 68 -29.89 14.17 -13.39
CA ALA A 68 -31.16 14.35 -14.11
C ALA A 68 -31.27 13.50 -15.39
N THR A 69 -30.13 13.04 -15.94
CA THR A 69 -30.13 12.19 -17.14
C THR A 69 -30.53 10.75 -16.76
N PRO A 70 -31.64 10.18 -17.27
CA PRO A 70 -32.04 8.82 -16.93
C PRO A 70 -31.11 7.76 -17.56
N PRO A 71 -31.05 6.54 -16.98
CA PRO A 71 -30.28 5.44 -17.56
C PRO A 71 -30.92 4.98 -18.87
N MET A 72 -30.09 4.45 -19.79
CA MET A 72 -30.52 3.96 -21.09
C MET A 72 -30.67 2.44 -21.07
N MET A 73 -31.89 1.94 -21.23
CA MET A 73 -32.21 0.51 -21.25
C MET A 73 -31.64 -0.27 -20.04
N SER A 74 -31.62 0.39 -18.87
CA SER A 74 -31.18 -0.17 -17.60
C SER A 74 -31.96 0.51 -16.46
N ASP A 75 -32.08 -0.17 -15.33
CA ASP A 75 -32.74 0.37 -14.14
C ASP A 75 -31.86 1.39 -13.40
N ARG A 76 -30.55 1.29 -13.54
CA ARG A 76 -29.57 2.14 -12.83
C ARG A 76 -28.40 2.53 -13.72
N LYS A 77 -27.72 3.61 -13.31
CA LYS A 77 -26.44 4.04 -13.89
C LYS A 77 -25.41 4.35 -12.79
N LEU A 78 -24.14 4.27 -13.18
CA LEU A 78 -22.99 4.53 -12.33
C LEU A 78 -22.37 5.89 -12.68
N ILE A 79 -22.18 6.74 -11.68
CA ILE A 79 -21.43 7.99 -11.80
C ILE A 79 -20.17 7.85 -10.93
N LEU A 80 -19.01 7.89 -11.57
CA LEU A 80 -17.70 7.79 -10.90
C LEU A 80 -17.04 9.17 -10.86
N ILE A 81 -16.75 9.65 -9.66
CA ILE A 81 -16.03 10.91 -9.44
C ILE A 81 -14.65 10.58 -8.88
N THR A 82 -13.58 11.07 -9.54
CA THR A 82 -12.21 10.77 -9.16
C THR A 82 -11.35 12.03 -9.04
N GLY A 83 -10.31 11.95 -8.21
CA GLY A 83 -9.28 12.98 -8.14
C GLY A 83 -9.66 14.25 -7.37
N LEU A 84 -10.81 14.31 -6.71
CA LEU A 84 -11.16 15.44 -5.85
C LEU A 84 -10.16 15.56 -4.69
N ASP A 85 -9.67 16.76 -4.46
CA ASP A 85 -8.78 17.11 -3.34
C ASP A 85 -9.59 17.73 -2.21
N PHE A 86 -9.99 16.92 -1.25
CA PHE A 86 -10.76 17.37 -0.09
C PHE A 86 -9.92 18.15 0.93
N ILE A 87 -8.58 17.99 0.91
CA ILE A 87 -7.68 18.74 1.80
C ILE A 87 -7.58 20.20 1.33
N GLY A 88 -7.45 20.40 0.01
CA GLY A 88 -7.41 21.73 -0.60
C GLY A 88 -8.78 22.38 -0.82
N MET A 89 -9.88 21.62 -0.66
CA MET A 89 -11.25 22.07 -0.95
C MET A 89 -11.74 23.11 0.05
N LYS A 90 -12.31 24.21 -0.45
CA LYS A 90 -12.93 25.24 0.40
C LYS A 90 -14.25 24.73 0.99
N ALA A 91 -14.62 25.26 2.16
CA ALA A 91 -15.89 24.89 2.82
C ALA A 91 -17.11 25.10 1.91
N SER A 92 -17.15 26.18 1.13
CA SER A 92 -18.24 26.45 0.18
C SER A 92 -18.31 25.44 -0.98
N GLU A 93 -17.18 24.89 -1.41
CA GLU A 93 -17.12 23.86 -2.45
C GLU A 93 -17.60 22.51 -1.91
N LEU A 94 -17.22 22.18 -0.68
CA LEU A 94 -17.72 21.00 0.02
C LEU A 94 -19.24 21.09 0.26
N ASP A 95 -19.73 22.24 0.71
CA ASP A 95 -21.16 22.46 0.93
C ASP A 95 -21.95 22.39 -0.41
N GLY A 96 -21.36 22.86 -1.53
CA GLY A 96 -21.89 22.69 -2.86
C GLY A 96 -21.99 21.23 -3.31
N LEU A 97 -20.96 20.43 -3.04
CA LEU A 97 -20.97 18.98 -3.30
C LEU A 97 -22.07 18.28 -2.47
N ILE A 98 -22.17 18.58 -1.19
CA ILE A 98 -23.18 18.00 -0.29
C ILE A 98 -24.59 18.36 -0.77
N SER A 99 -24.81 19.64 -1.17
CA SER A 99 -26.10 20.08 -1.70
C SER A 99 -26.48 19.34 -2.99
N ALA A 100 -25.51 19.12 -3.90
CA ALA A 100 -25.75 18.33 -5.10
C ALA A 100 -26.09 16.88 -4.77
N LEU A 101 -25.32 16.25 -3.86
CA LEU A 101 -25.56 14.86 -3.45
C LEU A 101 -26.91 14.65 -2.75
N SER A 102 -27.42 15.66 -2.05
CA SER A 102 -28.75 15.60 -1.41
C SER A 102 -29.89 15.44 -2.41
N LEU A 103 -29.68 15.80 -3.68
CA LEU A 103 -30.70 15.62 -4.75
C LEU A 103 -30.81 14.16 -5.21
N LEU A 104 -29.91 13.26 -4.79
CA LEU A 104 -29.97 11.83 -5.14
C LEU A 104 -31.23 11.13 -4.62
N GLU A 105 -31.91 11.66 -3.61
CA GLU A 105 -33.20 11.15 -3.16
C GLU A 105 -34.29 11.29 -4.25
N GLU A 106 -34.16 12.29 -5.13
CA GLU A 106 -35.09 12.51 -6.26
C GLU A 106 -34.70 11.70 -7.50
N TYR A 107 -33.42 11.26 -7.57
CA TYR A 107 -32.83 10.55 -8.71
C TYR A 107 -32.23 9.20 -8.28
N ASP A 108 -33.03 8.35 -7.66
CA ASP A 108 -32.64 7.08 -7.00
C ASP A 108 -32.08 5.99 -7.95
N PHE A 109 -32.26 6.20 -9.26
CA PHE A 109 -31.65 5.36 -10.29
C PHE A 109 -30.13 5.58 -10.45
N ASN A 110 -29.55 6.56 -9.77
CA ASN A 110 -28.10 6.77 -9.77
C ASN A 110 -27.42 5.99 -8.65
N THR A 111 -26.23 5.49 -8.95
CA THR A 111 -25.24 5.12 -7.94
C THR A 111 -24.00 5.97 -8.17
N VAL A 112 -23.64 6.78 -7.19
CA VAL A 112 -22.46 7.66 -7.23
C VAL A 112 -21.34 7.04 -6.41
N ILE A 113 -20.15 6.97 -6.97
CA ILE A 113 -18.93 6.56 -6.25
C ILE A 113 -17.94 7.72 -6.36
N ILE A 114 -17.57 8.32 -5.23
CA ILE A 114 -16.48 9.27 -5.12
C ILE A 114 -15.26 8.50 -4.64
N SER A 115 -14.23 8.38 -5.47
CA SER A 115 -12.99 7.69 -5.12
C SER A 115 -11.86 8.71 -4.97
N THR A 116 -11.26 8.75 -3.77
CA THR A 116 -10.15 9.66 -3.45
C THR A 116 -8.95 8.90 -2.93
N SER A 117 -7.75 9.42 -3.18
CA SER A 117 -6.50 8.88 -2.65
C SER A 117 -6.22 9.41 -1.23
N ALA A 118 -5.40 8.69 -0.48
CA ALA A 118 -5.10 9.02 0.92
C ALA A 118 -4.38 10.36 1.10
N ASP A 119 -3.61 10.82 0.09
CA ASP A 119 -2.93 12.11 0.08
C ASP A 119 -3.87 13.30 -0.17
N ARG A 120 -5.12 13.04 -0.61
CA ARG A 120 -6.14 14.07 -0.93
C ARG A 120 -7.34 14.07 0.01
N PHE A 121 -7.34 13.17 0.99
CA PHE A 121 -8.44 13.04 1.94
C PHE A 121 -7.93 12.80 3.36
N ASP A 122 -8.23 13.73 4.28
CA ASP A 122 -8.00 13.52 5.70
C ASP A 122 -9.21 12.80 6.31
N GLU A 123 -9.02 11.56 6.74
CA GLU A 123 -10.06 10.78 7.41
C GLU A 123 -10.19 11.08 8.92
N GLY A 124 -9.19 11.74 9.50
CA GLY A 124 -9.10 11.93 10.93
C GLY A 124 -8.74 10.65 11.68
N ILE A 125 -9.14 10.53 12.94
CA ILE A 125 -8.88 9.36 13.78
C ILE A 125 -10.14 8.48 13.79
N LEU A 126 -10.13 7.36 13.06
CA LEU A 126 -11.28 6.44 12.99
C LEU A 126 -11.23 5.31 14.00
N THR A 127 -10.06 5.03 14.59
CA THR A 127 -9.84 3.92 15.52
C THR A 127 -9.39 4.41 16.90
N GLY A 128 -9.62 3.59 17.95
CA GLY A 128 -9.18 3.89 19.31
C GLY A 128 -10.32 4.22 20.27
N ARG A 129 -9.97 4.66 21.49
CA ARG A 129 -10.95 4.93 22.58
C ARG A 129 -11.86 6.15 22.30
N ARG A 130 -11.44 7.10 21.47
CA ARG A 130 -12.20 8.30 21.11
C ARG A 130 -11.97 8.59 19.61
N PRO A 131 -12.73 7.95 18.73
CA PRO A 131 -12.64 8.26 17.31
C PRO A 131 -13.07 9.72 17.08
N LYS A 132 -12.32 10.42 16.24
CA LYS A 132 -12.59 11.79 15.83
C LYS A 132 -12.40 11.87 14.31
N PRO A 133 -13.45 11.58 13.52
CA PRO A 133 -13.40 11.74 12.08
C PRO A 133 -13.14 13.22 11.73
N SER A 134 -12.60 13.46 10.54
CA SER A 134 -12.43 14.81 10.04
C SER A 134 -13.78 15.53 9.83
N ALA A 135 -13.74 16.83 9.75
CA ALA A 135 -14.95 17.62 9.47
C ALA A 135 -15.54 17.29 8.10
N ALA A 136 -14.69 17.06 7.10
CA ALA A 136 -15.12 16.66 5.75
C ALA A 136 -15.80 15.30 5.77
N LEU A 137 -15.20 14.28 6.41
CA LEU A 137 -15.79 12.95 6.52
C LEU A 137 -17.12 12.99 7.27
N SER A 138 -17.21 13.75 8.37
CA SER A 138 -18.43 13.87 9.16
C SER A 138 -19.58 14.45 8.33
N LYS A 139 -19.34 15.55 7.61
CA LYS A 139 -20.35 16.19 6.74
C LYS A 139 -20.75 15.29 5.57
N LEU A 140 -19.80 14.67 4.89
CA LEU A 140 -20.07 13.77 3.76
C LEU A 140 -20.87 12.53 4.19
N SER A 141 -20.62 12.03 5.40
CA SER A 141 -21.35 10.86 5.94
C SER A 141 -22.86 11.10 6.16
N GLU A 142 -23.32 12.34 6.08
CA GLU A 142 -24.76 12.68 6.17
C GLU A 142 -25.49 12.38 4.86
N VAL A 143 -24.79 12.41 3.70
CA VAL A 143 -25.38 12.28 2.36
C VAL A 143 -24.86 11.08 1.57
N LEU A 144 -23.80 10.40 2.03
CA LEU A 144 -23.24 9.23 1.39
C LEU A 144 -22.67 8.23 2.39
N THR A 145 -22.47 6.99 1.95
CA THR A 145 -21.90 5.93 2.75
C THR A 145 -20.37 5.91 2.60
N PRO A 146 -19.60 6.22 3.67
CA PRO A 146 -18.14 6.14 3.60
C PRO A 146 -17.68 4.68 3.66
N VAL A 147 -16.80 4.29 2.74
CA VAL A 147 -16.17 2.96 2.63
C VAL A 147 -14.68 3.09 2.76
N GLN A 148 -14.12 2.52 3.83
CA GLN A 148 -12.70 2.58 4.13
C GLN A 148 -11.94 1.41 3.53
N PHE A 149 -10.82 1.71 2.85
CA PHE A 149 -9.88 0.76 2.26
C PHE A 149 -8.53 0.86 2.95
N GLU A 150 -8.37 0.10 4.03
CA GLU A 150 -7.14 0.05 4.82
C GLU A 150 -6.08 -0.82 4.13
N LYS A 151 -4.80 -0.47 4.29
CA LYS A 151 -3.70 -1.35 3.88
C LYS A 151 -3.82 -2.73 4.51
N ASN A 152 -3.62 -3.74 3.70
CA ASN A 152 -3.67 -5.11 4.16
C ASN A 152 -2.45 -5.46 5.03
N SER A 153 -2.68 -6.16 6.15
CA SER A 153 -1.59 -6.73 6.94
C SER A 153 -0.83 -7.80 6.13
N PRO A 154 0.46 -8.07 6.44
CA PRO A 154 1.23 -9.10 5.74
C PRO A 154 0.55 -10.47 5.71
N ALA A 155 -0.13 -10.85 6.78
CA ALA A 155 -0.87 -12.11 6.86
C ALA A 155 -2.08 -12.12 5.90
N ARG A 156 -2.81 -11.01 5.78
CA ARG A 156 -3.91 -10.88 4.82
C ARG A 156 -3.42 -10.86 3.38
N LEU A 157 -2.27 -10.19 3.12
CA LEU A 157 -1.62 -10.20 1.80
C LEU A 157 -1.16 -11.62 1.41
N ALA A 158 -0.62 -12.41 2.34
CA ALA A 158 -0.25 -13.80 2.06
C ALA A 158 -1.45 -14.66 1.67
N LEU A 159 -2.58 -14.54 2.38
CA LEU A 159 -3.83 -15.21 2.02
C LEU A 159 -4.38 -14.73 0.66
N TRP A 160 -4.26 -13.45 0.39
CA TRP A 160 -4.65 -12.88 -0.91
C TRP A 160 -3.75 -13.42 -2.03
N ALA A 161 -2.43 -13.48 -1.80
CA ALA A 161 -1.47 -14.02 -2.76
C ALA A 161 -1.75 -15.49 -3.09
N GLN A 162 -2.10 -16.32 -2.10
CA GLN A 162 -2.52 -17.70 -2.35
C GLN A 162 -3.69 -17.78 -3.32
N LYS A 163 -4.77 -17.04 -3.05
CA LYS A 163 -5.95 -16.99 -3.93
C LYS A 163 -5.63 -16.45 -5.31
N HIS A 164 -4.68 -15.51 -5.39
CA HIS A 164 -4.27 -14.92 -6.67
C HIS A 164 -3.44 -15.91 -7.49
N TYR A 165 -2.60 -16.74 -6.86
CA TYR A 165 -1.93 -17.87 -7.50
C TYR A 165 -2.96 -18.91 -8.02
N GLU A 166 -3.95 -19.27 -7.19
CA GLU A 166 -5.04 -20.20 -7.60
C GLU A 166 -5.82 -19.67 -8.81
N HIS A 167 -6.14 -18.37 -8.81
CA HIS A 167 -6.79 -17.71 -9.94
C HIS A 167 -5.96 -17.79 -11.23
N ASN A 168 -4.63 -17.75 -11.13
CA ASN A 168 -3.70 -17.89 -12.25
C ASN A 168 -3.40 -19.38 -12.61
N GLY A 169 -4.10 -20.34 -12.01
CA GLY A 169 -3.98 -21.77 -12.33
C GLY A 169 -2.82 -22.50 -11.69
N VAL A 170 -2.19 -21.92 -10.66
CA VAL A 170 -1.10 -22.54 -9.89
C VAL A 170 -1.40 -22.51 -8.39
N ILE A 171 -0.72 -23.35 -7.62
CA ILE A 171 -0.90 -23.48 -6.17
C ILE A 171 0.37 -23.04 -5.45
N ALA A 172 0.24 -22.16 -4.47
CA ALA A 172 1.29 -21.81 -3.53
C ALA A 172 0.83 -22.15 -2.11
N ASP A 173 1.68 -22.80 -1.31
CA ASP A 173 1.41 -22.99 0.10
C ASP A 173 1.52 -21.67 0.89
N ALA A 174 1.10 -21.67 2.16
CA ALA A 174 1.09 -20.47 2.99
C ALA A 174 2.49 -19.86 3.18
N ASN A 175 3.53 -20.70 3.27
CA ASN A 175 4.91 -20.26 3.41
C ASN A 175 5.41 -19.60 2.12
N THR A 176 5.16 -20.23 0.97
CA THR A 176 5.52 -19.71 -0.36
C THR A 176 4.81 -18.40 -0.66
N ALA A 177 3.52 -18.30 -0.38
CA ALA A 177 2.76 -17.06 -0.54
C ALA A 177 3.24 -15.95 0.42
N GLY A 178 3.53 -16.31 1.68
CA GLY A 178 4.15 -15.39 2.65
C GLY A 178 5.51 -14.89 2.19
N PHE A 179 6.33 -15.79 1.63
CA PHE A 179 7.63 -15.43 1.06
C PHE A 179 7.48 -14.50 -0.16
N THR A 180 6.47 -14.72 -1.02
CA THR A 180 6.19 -13.81 -2.15
C THR A 180 5.97 -12.38 -1.65
N VAL A 181 5.11 -12.21 -0.63
CA VAL A 181 4.83 -10.88 -0.05
C VAL A 181 6.07 -10.26 0.58
N GLN A 182 6.87 -11.06 1.26
CA GLN A 182 8.12 -10.60 1.87
C GLN A 182 9.15 -10.18 0.80
N TYR A 183 9.29 -10.97 -0.26
CA TYR A 183 10.31 -10.79 -1.30
C TYR A 183 9.92 -9.70 -2.29
N CYS A 184 8.71 -9.75 -2.84
CA CYS A 184 8.25 -8.80 -3.86
C CYS A 184 7.67 -7.49 -3.30
N GLY A 185 7.51 -7.37 -1.96
CA GLY A 185 6.98 -6.19 -1.31
C GLY A 185 5.47 -6.29 -1.04
N ARG A 186 4.88 -5.19 -0.52
CA ARG A 186 3.50 -5.17 -0.02
C ARG A 186 2.54 -4.37 -0.89
N ASP A 187 3.05 -3.76 -1.95
CA ASP A 187 2.21 -3.08 -2.93
C ASP A 187 1.40 -4.10 -3.72
N MET A 188 0.08 -3.99 -3.69
CA MET A 188 -0.80 -5.00 -4.26
C MET A 188 -0.78 -5.01 -5.79
N TYR A 189 -0.50 -3.88 -6.46
CA TYR A 189 -0.33 -3.85 -7.91
C TYR A 189 0.93 -4.61 -8.32
N THR A 190 2.05 -4.31 -7.66
CA THR A 190 3.32 -5.02 -7.88
C THR A 190 3.16 -6.52 -7.58
N LEU A 191 2.55 -6.88 -6.46
CA LEU A 191 2.31 -8.29 -6.10
C LEU A 191 1.46 -9.02 -7.14
N ALA A 192 0.40 -8.40 -7.66
CA ALA A 192 -0.46 -9.00 -8.69
C ALA A 192 0.34 -9.34 -9.95
N GLU A 193 1.18 -8.40 -10.41
CA GLU A 193 2.02 -8.59 -11.59
C GLU A 193 3.12 -9.64 -11.36
N GLU A 194 3.78 -9.62 -10.20
CA GLU A 194 4.79 -10.62 -9.85
C GLU A 194 4.19 -12.02 -9.74
N ILE A 195 3.05 -12.19 -9.08
CA ILE A 195 2.34 -13.45 -8.97
C ILE A 195 1.94 -13.95 -10.37
N ARG A 196 1.44 -13.08 -11.24
CA ARG A 196 1.08 -13.43 -12.61
C ARG A 196 2.29 -13.92 -13.40
N LYS A 197 3.40 -13.22 -13.33
CA LYS A 197 4.67 -13.56 -14.00
C LYS A 197 5.23 -14.90 -13.50
N ILE A 198 5.26 -15.11 -12.19
CA ILE A 198 5.72 -16.37 -11.58
C ILE A 198 4.79 -17.53 -11.98
N SER A 199 3.47 -17.31 -12.00
CA SER A 199 2.49 -18.32 -12.42
C SER A 199 2.73 -18.76 -13.85
N TYR A 200 2.93 -17.84 -14.79
CA TYR A 200 3.22 -18.16 -16.17
C TYR A 200 4.53 -18.94 -16.35
N TYR A 201 5.56 -18.59 -15.58
CA TYR A 201 6.81 -19.34 -15.57
C TYR A 201 6.59 -20.79 -15.12
N VAL A 202 5.91 -21.00 -13.98
CA VAL A 202 5.64 -22.33 -13.42
C VAL A 202 4.82 -23.19 -14.41
N LEU A 203 3.78 -22.62 -15.03
CA LEU A 203 2.97 -23.29 -16.04
C LEU A 203 3.78 -23.62 -17.29
N SER A 204 4.68 -22.73 -17.73
CA SER A 204 5.55 -23.00 -18.89
C SER A 204 6.54 -24.16 -18.64
N CYS A 205 6.88 -24.41 -17.38
CA CYS A 205 7.67 -25.58 -16.95
C CYS A 205 6.83 -26.86 -16.80
N GLY A 206 5.54 -26.85 -17.15
CA GLY A 206 4.62 -28.00 -17.00
C GLY A 206 4.26 -28.32 -15.54
N ARG A 207 4.44 -27.38 -14.61
CA ARG A 207 4.15 -27.54 -13.19
C ARG A 207 2.94 -26.69 -12.78
N GLN A 208 2.31 -27.05 -11.66
CA GLN A 208 1.20 -26.32 -11.06
C GLN A 208 1.52 -25.85 -9.62
N SER A 209 2.67 -26.22 -9.08
CA SER A 209 3.07 -25.83 -7.74
C SER A 209 4.24 -24.83 -7.78
N VAL A 210 4.04 -23.69 -7.13
CA VAL A 210 5.06 -22.64 -6.98
C VAL A 210 5.98 -22.98 -5.82
N THR A 211 7.25 -22.74 -6.00
CA THR A 211 8.29 -22.91 -4.96
C THR A 211 8.98 -21.58 -4.64
N VAL A 212 9.66 -21.52 -3.50
CA VAL A 212 10.49 -20.36 -3.12
C VAL A 212 11.57 -20.07 -4.16
N ASP A 213 12.12 -21.12 -4.78
CA ASP A 213 13.18 -20.98 -5.80
C ASP A 213 12.62 -20.36 -7.10
N ASP A 214 11.37 -20.64 -7.46
CA ASP A 214 10.70 -19.99 -8.59
C ASP A 214 10.55 -18.49 -8.34
N ILE A 215 10.18 -18.11 -7.10
CA ILE A 215 10.04 -16.70 -6.72
C ILE A 215 11.40 -16.00 -6.80
N ARG A 216 12.47 -16.62 -6.31
CA ARG A 216 13.83 -16.05 -6.39
C ARG A 216 14.35 -15.93 -7.81
N LEU A 217 13.97 -16.86 -8.68
CA LEU A 217 14.44 -16.90 -10.07
C LEU A 217 13.73 -15.87 -10.95
N VAL A 218 12.43 -15.70 -10.78
CA VAL A 218 11.57 -14.92 -11.68
C VAL A 218 11.09 -13.62 -11.04
N GLY A 219 10.83 -13.64 -9.72
CA GLY A 219 10.35 -12.49 -8.98
C GLY A 219 11.40 -11.39 -8.87
N VAL A 220 10.94 -10.14 -8.76
CA VAL A 220 11.79 -9.00 -8.45
C VAL A 220 11.70 -8.72 -6.96
N ASN A 221 12.85 -8.69 -6.29
CA ASN A 221 12.90 -8.36 -4.87
C ASN A 221 12.58 -6.88 -4.63
N SER A 222 11.87 -6.61 -3.56
CA SER A 222 11.56 -5.25 -3.15
C SER A 222 12.79 -4.56 -2.53
N ILE A 223 12.86 -3.23 -2.67
CA ILE A 223 13.91 -2.42 -2.04
C ILE A 223 13.92 -2.62 -0.52
N GLU A 224 12.74 -2.75 0.11
CA GLU A 224 12.62 -3.01 1.55
C GLU A 224 13.27 -4.34 1.97
N TYR A 225 13.10 -5.39 1.15
CA TYR A 225 13.72 -6.70 1.41
C TYR A 225 15.24 -6.61 1.32
N ASP A 226 15.76 -5.99 0.28
CA ASP A 226 17.19 -5.85 0.04
C ASP A 226 17.87 -4.99 1.11
N THR A 227 17.29 -3.84 1.47
CA THR A 227 17.87 -2.93 2.47
C THR A 227 17.86 -3.54 3.88
N TYR A 228 16.82 -4.30 4.22
CA TYR A 228 16.77 -5.02 5.49
C TYR A 228 17.80 -6.15 5.53
N ALA A 229 17.90 -6.96 4.47
CA ALA A 229 18.89 -8.02 4.36
C ALA A 229 20.32 -7.46 4.39
N PHE A 230 20.55 -6.34 3.70
CA PHE A 230 21.83 -5.63 3.70
C PHE A 230 22.20 -5.12 5.09
N SER A 231 21.28 -4.46 5.78
CA SER A 231 21.50 -3.96 7.14
C SER A 231 21.80 -5.05 8.14
N ASN A 232 21.11 -6.21 8.03
CA ASN A 232 21.40 -7.38 8.86
C ASN A 232 22.77 -7.97 8.57
N ALA A 233 23.17 -8.07 7.30
CA ALA A 233 24.51 -8.55 6.91
C ALA A 233 25.60 -7.61 7.45
N ILE A 234 25.37 -6.30 7.42
CA ILE A 234 26.26 -5.29 8.04
C ILE A 234 26.36 -5.53 9.56
N CYS A 235 25.23 -5.63 10.27
CA CYS A 235 25.23 -5.83 11.72
C CYS A 235 25.89 -7.15 12.13
N ALA A 236 25.72 -8.21 11.35
CA ALA A 236 26.32 -9.52 11.55
C ALA A 236 27.77 -9.62 11.03
N ARG A 237 28.34 -8.58 10.44
CA ARG A 237 29.68 -8.53 9.80
C ARG A 237 29.88 -9.59 8.71
N GLN A 238 28.84 -9.94 8.01
CA GLN A 238 28.87 -10.88 6.89
C GLN A 238 29.21 -10.15 5.59
N LYS A 239 30.51 -9.83 5.40
CA LYS A 239 30.98 -8.98 4.30
C LYS A 239 30.59 -9.51 2.93
N ASP A 240 30.78 -10.80 2.68
CA ASP A 240 30.46 -11.43 1.40
C ASP A 240 28.95 -11.36 1.08
N ALA A 241 28.10 -11.60 2.09
CA ALA A 241 26.66 -11.47 1.94
C ALA A 241 26.25 -10.02 1.65
N ALA A 242 26.82 -9.04 2.39
CA ALA A 242 26.56 -7.63 2.18
C ALA A 242 26.98 -7.16 0.78
N LEU A 243 28.17 -7.59 0.30
CA LEU A 243 28.64 -7.24 -1.04
C LEU A 243 27.77 -7.83 -2.15
N ASN A 244 27.30 -9.07 -2.00
CA ASN A 244 26.42 -9.70 -2.98
C ASN A 244 25.06 -8.96 -3.05
N ILE A 245 24.47 -8.62 -1.91
CA ILE A 245 23.22 -7.85 -1.87
C ILE A 245 23.43 -6.48 -2.51
N LEU A 246 24.52 -5.76 -2.19
CA LEU A 246 24.83 -4.48 -2.78
C LEU A 246 25.02 -4.56 -4.30
N LEU A 247 25.62 -5.64 -4.79
CA LEU A 247 25.78 -5.89 -6.22
C LEU A 247 24.45 -6.08 -6.93
N ASP A 248 23.50 -6.77 -6.30
CA ASP A 248 22.15 -6.95 -6.84
C ASP A 248 21.36 -5.63 -6.82
N MET A 249 21.48 -4.82 -5.75
CA MET A 249 20.93 -3.46 -5.70
C MET A 249 21.51 -2.58 -6.82
N LYS A 250 22.81 -2.68 -7.09
CA LYS A 250 23.48 -1.94 -8.18
C LYS A 250 22.98 -2.39 -9.55
N ARG A 251 22.77 -3.69 -9.78
CA ARG A 251 22.17 -4.22 -11.01
C ARG A 251 20.75 -3.72 -11.22
N ASN A 252 19.99 -3.61 -10.15
CA ASN A 252 18.63 -3.07 -10.16
C ASN A 252 18.59 -1.53 -10.22
N ARG A 253 19.75 -0.85 -10.28
CA ARG A 253 19.91 0.60 -10.37
C ARG A 253 19.21 1.37 -9.22
N ILE A 254 19.20 0.80 -8.02
CA ILE A 254 18.64 1.45 -6.84
C ILE A 254 19.56 2.62 -6.45
N ASP A 255 19.00 3.81 -6.23
CA ASP A 255 19.78 4.98 -5.86
C ASP A 255 20.58 4.77 -4.55
N PRO A 256 21.90 4.96 -4.53
CA PRO A 256 22.73 4.81 -3.33
C PRO A 256 22.29 5.70 -2.14
N ILE A 257 21.74 6.89 -2.41
CA ILE A 257 21.21 7.77 -1.34
C ILE A 257 20.01 7.11 -0.66
N MET A 258 19.14 6.49 -1.45
CA MET A 258 17.96 5.76 -0.96
C MET A 258 18.39 4.53 -0.12
N ILE A 259 19.36 3.74 -0.64
CA ILE A 259 19.95 2.61 0.10
C ILE A 259 20.51 3.09 1.45
N MET A 260 21.30 4.16 1.45
CA MET A 260 21.94 4.68 2.66
C MET A 260 20.92 5.18 3.69
N GLY A 261 19.84 5.84 3.23
CA GLY A 261 18.76 6.31 4.10
C GLY A 261 18.08 5.17 4.86
N GLU A 262 17.66 4.13 4.15
CA GLU A 262 17.00 2.94 4.71
C GLU A 262 17.95 2.15 5.63
N VAL A 263 19.19 1.93 5.19
CA VAL A 263 20.22 1.23 5.97
C VAL A 263 20.53 1.96 7.27
N SER A 264 20.70 3.28 7.21
CA SER A 264 20.96 4.10 8.39
C SER A 264 19.81 4.03 9.39
N GLY A 265 18.56 4.12 8.92
CA GLY A 265 17.37 4.00 9.76
C GLY A 265 17.27 2.63 10.44
N THR A 266 17.50 1.56 9.68
CA THR A 266 17.48 0.19 10.21
C THR A 266 18.58 -0.03 11.24
N ILE A 267 19.82 0.38 10.94
CA ILE A 267 20.96 0.26 11.88
C ILE A 267 20.73 1.09 13.14
N TYR A 268 20.20 2.31 13.00
CA TYR A 268 19.83 3.14 14.13
C TYR A 268 18.82 2.44 15.05
N ASN A 269 17.76 1.86 14.49
CA ASN A 269 16.74 1.14 15.24
C ASN A 269 17.33 -0.10 15.94
N ILE A 270 18.20 -0.87 15.27
CA ILE A 270 18.86 -2.04 15.86
C ILE A 270 19.78 -1.63 17.02
N VAL A 271 20.60 -0.59 16.83
CA VAL A 271 21.50 -0.08 17.87
C VAL A 271 20.72 0.50 19.05
N SER A 272 19.68 1.32 18.77
CA SER A 272 18.82 1.88 19.82
C SER A 272 18.11 0.79 20.63
N THR A 273 17.61 -0.26 19.94
CA THR A 273 17.00 -1.42 20.62
C THR A 273 18.02 -2.11 21.53
N SER A 274 19.27 -2.31 21.07
CA SER A 274 20.34 -2.92 21.88
C SER A 274 20.60 -2.11 23.17
N ILE A 275 20.68 -0.79 23.06
CA ILE A 275 20.94 0.08 24.20
C ILE A 275 19.76 0.05 25.19
N LEU A 276 18.53 0.23 24.68
CA LEU A 276 17.33 0.27 25.51
C LEU A 276 17.06 -1.07 26.21
N LEU A 277 17.39 -2.20 25.58
CA LEU A 277 17.34 -3.51 26.22
C LEU A 277 18.38 -3.63 27.35
N SER A 278 19.60 -3.09 27.16
CA SER A 278 20.63 -3.07 28.21
C SER A 278 20.23 -2.20 29.39
N ASP A 279 19.39 -1.19 29.18
CA ASP A 279 18.79 -0.32 30.21
C ASP A 279 17.58 -0.97 30.90
N GLY A 280 17.22 -2.21 30.53
CA GLY A 280 16.17 -3.00 31.15
C GLY A 280 14.75 -2.75 30.66
N LEU A 281 14.56 -2.03 29.53
CA LEU A 281 13.24 -1.79 28.96
C LEU A 281 12.69 -3.02 28.26
N THR A 282 11.38 -3.17 28.31
CA THR A 282 10.65 -4.24 27.59
C THR A 282 10.47 -3.91 26.11
N LEU A 283 10.22 -4.92 25.27
CA LEU A 283 9.98 -4.74 23.82
C LEU A 283 8.81 -3.77 23.56
N GLY A 284 7.75 -3.83 24.37
CA GLY A 284 6.60 -2.93 24.23
C GLY A 284 6.90 -1.47 24.57
N GLU A 285 7.81 -1.20 25.54
CA GLU A 285 8.26 0.16 25.87
C GLU A 285 9.18 0.71 24.75
N ILE A 286 10.07 -0.13 24.23
CA ILE A 286 10.96 0.22 23.11
C ILE A 286 10.14 0.52 21.85
N SER A 287 9.10 -0.26 21.57
CA SER A 287 8.16 -0.04 20.48
C SER A 287 7.55 1.37 20.53
N LYS A 288 7.15 1.84 21.70
CA LYS A 288 6.59 3.19 21.88
C LYS A 288 7.65 4.29 21.70
N ILE A 289 8.87 4.07 22.17
CA ILE A 289 9.98 5.03 22.08
C ILE A 289 10.42 5.20 20.62
N LEU A 290 10.58 4.09 19.90
CA LEU A 290 11.05 4.11 18.50
C LEU A 290 9.93 4.39 17.49
N GLY A 291 8.66 4.35 17.91
CA GLY A 291 7.52 4.54 17.01
C GLY A 291 7.33 3.40 16.00
N VAL A 292 7.84 2.19 16.31
CA VAL A 292 7.76 1.02 15.43
C VAL A 292 6.99 -0.12 16.10
N HIS A 293 6.41 -1.02 15.30
CA HIS A 293 5.63 -2.13 15.82
C HIS A 293 6.51 -3.10 16.65
N GLU A 294 5.98 -3.66 17.75
CA GLU A 294 6.71 -4.54 18.69
C GLU A 294 7.35 -5.75 18.00
N TYR A 295 6.72 -6.29 16.96
CA TYR A 295 7.31 -7.34 16.14
C TYR A 295 8.61 -6.90 15.45
N ALA A 296 8.68 -5.68 14.92
CA ALA A 296 9.90 -5.13 14.34
C ALA A 296 11.00 -4.98 15.41
N VAL A 297 10.65 -4.52 16.62
CA VAL A 297 11.58 -4.44 17.75
C VAL A 297 12.14 -5.83 18.09
N SER A 298 11.33 -6.89 18.05
CA SER A 298 11.78 -8.25 18.29
C SER A 298 12.81 -8.74 17.25
N LEU A 299 12.68 -8.33 16.00
CA LEU A 299 13.65 -8.60 14.94
C LEU A 299 14.93 -7.79 15.15
N PHE A 300 14.82 -6.51 15.50
CA PHE A 300 15.98 -5.67 15.83
C PHE A 300 16.76 -6.24 17.03
N ALA A 301 16.08 -6.72 18.05
CA ALA A 301 16.71 -7.35 19.21
C ALA A 301 17.54 -8.60 18.83
N LYS A 302 17.05 -9.41 17.90
CA LYS A 302 17.80 -10.55 17.37
C LYS A 302 19.06 -10.11 16.61
N SER A 303 18.93 -9.08 15.76
CA SER A 303 20.06 -8.54 14.99
C SER A 303 21.08 -7.83 15.88
N ALA A 304 20.64 -7.24 17.00
CA ALA A 304 21.47 -6.52 17.95
C ALA A 304 22.56 -7.41 18.60
N SER A 305 22.31 -8.71 18.74
CA SER A 305 23.26 -9.66 19.33
C SER A 305 24.59 -9.77 18.55
N GLY A 306 24.60 -9.40 17.25
CA GLY A 306 25.81 -9.38 16.40
C GLY A 306 26.66 -8.11 16.53
N ILE A 307 26.18 -7.06 17.21
CA ILE A 307 26.86 -5.77 17.27
C ILE A 307 27.85 -5.73 18.42
N GLN A 308 29.15 -5.71 18.10
CA GLN A 308 30.21 -5.61 19.11
C GLN A 308 30.50 -4.15 19.56
N ASN A 309 30.39 -3.19 18.63
CA ASN A 309 30.67 -1.78 18.90
C ASN A 309 29.64 -0.87 18.21
N PRO A 310 28.52 -0.57 18.91
CA PRO A 310 27.44 0.26 18.33
C PRO A 310 27.90 1.65 17.88
N LYS A 311 28.74 2.31 18.67
CA LYS A 311 29.23 3.68 18.37
C LYS A 311 30.06 3.71 17.09
N ARG A 312 30.94 2.72 16.90
CA ARG A 312 31.76 2.59 15.69
C ARG A 312 30.87 2.36 14.45
N LEU A 313 29.86 1.51 14.57
CA LEU A 313 28.96 1.21 13.45
C LEU A 313 28.20 2.45 13.02
N LEU A 314 27.65 3.22 13.95
CA LEU A 314 26.99 4.49 13.65
C LEU A 314 27.93 5.53 13.03
N SER A 315 29.20 5.59 13.49
CA SER A 315 30.21 6.47 12.88
C SER A 315 30.49 6.09 11.43
N LEU A 316 30.63 4.80 11.14
CA LEU A 316 30.85 4.30 9.75
C LEU A 316 29.66 4.61 8.84
N CYS A 317 28.43 4.46 9.33
CA CYS A 317 27.22 4.86 8.58
C CYS A 317 27.21 6.35 8.28
N ARG A 318 27.58 7.20 9.28
CA ARG A 318 27.66 8.65 9.08
C ARG A 318 28.74 9.01 8.07
N GLU A 319 29.90 8.36 8.10
CA GLU A 319 30.99 8.59 7.14
C GLU A 319 30.54 8.23 5.72
N ALA A 320 29.87 7.07 5.55
CA ALA A 320 29.33 6.66 4.26
C ALA A 320 28.27 7.65 3.71
N ASP A 321 27.36 8.13 4.56
CA ASP A 321 26.36 9.13 4.18
C ASP A 321 27.03 10.45 3.73
N LEU A 322 28.04 10.90 4.43
CA LEU A 322 28.82 12.09 4.05
C LEU A 322 29.59 11.89 2.75
N ASP A 323 30.21 10.73 2.56
CA ASP A 323 30.94 10.39 1.33
C ASP A 323 29.99 10.42 0.12
N ILE A 324 28.78 9.84 0.22
CA ILE A 324 27.75 9.88 -0.84
C ILE A 324 27.32 11.31 -1.16
N LYS A 325 27.13 12.15 -0.14
CA LYS A 325 26.69 13.53 -0.30
C LYS A 325 27.79 14.49 -0.78
N SER A 326 29.07 14.10 -0.65
CA SER A 326 30.23 14.91 -1.01
C SER A 326 30.91 14.53 -2.33
N ASN A 327 30.17 13.98 -3.29
CA ASN A 327 30.61 13.61 -4.65
C ASN A 327 31.45 12.32 -4.76
N MET A 328 31.51 11.46 -3.76
CA MET A 328 32.00 10.10 -3.98
C MET A 328 30.95 9.30 -4.78
N GLU A 329 31.41 8.40 -5.64
CA GLU A 329 30.51 7.47 -6.29
C GLU A 329 29.76 6.67 -5.21
N GLY A 330 28.43 6.72 -5.22
CA GLY A 330 27.62 6.30 -4.07
C GLY A 330 27.76 4.82 -3.71
N TYR A 331 27.88 3.94 -4.71
CA TYR A 331 28.11 2.52 -4.46
C TYR A 331 29.49 2.26 -3.86
N LEU A 332 30.51 3.03 -4.26
CA LEU A 332 31.87 2.93 -3.68
C LEU A 332 31.85 3.30 -2.19
N ALA A 333 31.05 4.29 -1.78
CA ALA A 333 30.89 4.64 -0.37
C ALA A 333 30.26 3.50 0.44
N LEU A 334 29.25 2.81 -0.13
CA LEU A 334 28.63 1.64 0.48
C LEU A 334 29.58 0.43 0.54
N GLU A 335 30.36 0.18 -0.51
CA GLU A 335 31.43 -0.85 -0.53
C GLU A 335 32.49 -0.56 0.55
N LYS A 336 32.91 0.71 0.70
CA LYS A 336 33.83 1.16 1.75
C LYS A 336 33.23 0.89 3.14
N LEU A 337 31.95 1.16 3.37
CA LEU A 337 31.25 0.84 4.61
C LEU A 337 31.37 -0.65 4.94
N ILE A 338 31.11 -1.54 3.98
CA ILE A 338 31.19 -2.99 4.16
C ILE A 338 32.64 -3.43 4.49
N CYS A 339 33.63 -2.90 3.79
CA CYS A 339 35.02 -3.28 3.98
C CYS A 339 35.61 -2.84 5.32
N THR A 340 35.10 -1.73 5.88
CA THR A 340 35.59 -1.13 7.15
C THR A 340 34.92 -1.65 8.41
N MET A 341 33.87 -2.45 8.28
CA MET A 341 33.18 -3.12 9.40
C MET A 341 34.04 -4.06 10.22
#